data_e6789d18415cf5e99ffd6035fbdd589b
#
_entry.id   e6789d18415cf5e99ffd6035fbdd589b
#
_cell.length_a   1.000
_cell.length_b   1.000
_cell.length_c   1.000
_cell.angle_alpha   90.00
_cell.angle_beta   90.00
_cell.angle_gamma   90.00
#
_symmetry.space_group_name_H-M   'P 1'
#
loop_
_entity.id
_entity.type
_entity.pdbx_description
1 polymer ?
#
loop_
_entity_poly.entity_id
_entity_poly.type
_entity_poly.pdbx_seq_one_letter_code
_entity_poly.pdbx_strand_id
1 'polypeptide(L)'
;MRRAPEDTNGTSTTAGRLVARVAAVIAMTGLAALMTAGPAVAQAGALAALGSPPDPKVPVSWDRYYDHAAVEDIGRRLEEAYPDRCRFGSIGKSYEGRDIWLLTVTNFRVGEADRKPAMYIDGNIHSNEIQGQEIALYTAWYLCEMADRVPWVSDLLDDRTMYIVPTINPDGRAAFIDSPNTPSSPRSGVAPRDDDGDGLFDEDDLDDLNGDGHITMMRRRDPNGRWLVSREDPRLMIRARPDEPGEYEILGYEGFDNDNDGRVNEDRTGYYDPNRNWPWLWQPQYVQSGADAYPTSLPETRAVIDFVVNHENIAGAQTYHNSGGMILRGPG
;
A
#
# COMPACT_ATOMS: atom_id res chain seq x y z
N MET A 1 -58.45 41.29 -15.36
CA MET A 1 -58.30 42.45 -16.30
C MET A 1 -57.02 42.23 -17.08
N ARG A 2 -57.15 41.87 -18.36
CA ARG A 2 -56.70 42.60 -19.58
C ARG A 2 -55.18 42.86 -19.56
N ARG A 3 -54.32 42.50 -20.51
CA ARG A 3 -54.40 42.09 -21.96
C ARG A 3 -53.01 41.60 -22.33
N ALA A 4 -52.90 40.62 -23.20
CA ALA A 4 -51.82 40.54 -24.16
C ALA A 4 -52.04 41.59 -25.27
N PRO A 5 -51.14 41.96 -26.13
CA PRO A 5 -50.52 41.17 -27.22
C PRO A 5 -49.04 41.58 -27.45
N GLU A 6 -48.27 41.19 -28.46
CA GLU A 6 -48.43 40.87 -29.85
C GLU A 6 -47.17 40.26 -30.46
N ASP A 7 -47.39 39.46 -31.46
CA ASP A 7 -46.39 38.88 -32.38
C ASP A 7 -45.57 39.92 -33.15
N THR A 8 -44.30 39.58 -33.43
CA THR A 8 -43.67 40.02 -34.68
C THR A 8 -42.88 38.87 -35.30
N ASN A 9 -43.41 38.37 -36.42
CA ASN A 9 -42.77 37.49 -37.38
C ASN A 9 -41.46 38.07 -37.92
N GLY A 10 -40.38 37.31 -37.79
CA GLY A 10 -39.15 37.53 -38.52
C GLY A 10 -38.81 36.29 -39.36
N THR A 11 -39.14 36.32 -40.63
CA THR A 11 -38.84 35.30 -41.65
C THR A 11 -37.33 35.18 -41.82
N SER A 12 -36.71 34.19 -41.17
CA SER A 12 -35.34 33.77 -41.46
C SER A 12 -35.34 32.88 -42.70
N THR A 13 -34.73 33.33 -43.78
CA THR A 13 -34.64 32.63 -45.05
C THR A 13 -33.89 31.30 -44.90
N THR A 14 -34.35 30.27 -45.62
CA THR A 14 -33.87 28.91 -45.62
C THR A 14 -32.35 28.79 -45.90
N ALA A 15 -31.80 29.76 -46.62
CA ALA A 15 -30.37 29.86 -46.93
C ALA A 15 -29.48 30.14 -45.70
N GLY A 16 -29.94 31.02 -44.78
CA GLY A 16 -29.18 31.32 -43.53
C GLY A 16 -29.09 30.13 -42.59
N ARG A 17 -30.13 29.29 -42.58
CA ARG A 17 -30.13 28.07 -41.74
C ARG A 17 -29.20 26.96 -42.29
N LEU A 18 -29.01 26.88 -43.60
CA LEU A 18 -28.12 25.91 -44.23
C LEU A 18 -26.65 26.27 -43.99
N VAL A 19 -26.29 27.54 -44.12
CA VAL A 19 -24.93 28.02 -43.87
C VAL A 19 -24.55 27.87 -42.40
N ALA A 20 -25.44 28.15 -41.46
CA ALA A 20 -25.21 27.97 -40.05
C ALA A 20 -25.03 26.48 -39.64
N ARG A 21 -25.77 25.57 -40.31
CA ARG A 21 -25.63 24.12 -40.06
C ARG A 21 -24.35 23.55 -40.66
N VAL A 22 -23.92 24.01 -41.83
CA VAL A 22 -22.64 23.57 -42.43
C VAL A 22 -21.45 24.10 -41.64
N ALA A 23 -21.49 25.34 -41.17
CA ALA A 23 -20.45 25.90 -40.31
C ALA A 23 -20.37 25.18 -38.95
N ALA A 24 -21.49 24.79 -38.33
CA ALA A 24 -21.53 24.02 -37.10
C ALA A 24 -20.99 22.59 -37.28
N VAL A 25 -21.25 21.93 -38.40
CA VAL A 25 -20.72 20.58 -38.70
C VAL A 25 -19.22 20.62 -38.97
N ILE A 26 -18.72 21.63 -39.67
CA ILE A 26 -17.27 21.79 -39.89
C ILE A 26 -16.54 22.17 -38.59
N ALA A 27 -17.15 23.00 -37.75
CA ALA A 27 -16.58 23.31 -36.44
C ALA A 27 -16.57 22.10 -35.49
N MET A 28 -17.62 21.26 -35.51
CA MET A 28 -17.65 20.03 -34.69
C MET A 28 -16.69 18.96 -35.21
N THR A 29 -16.52 18.79 -36.50
CA THR A 29 -15.54 17.81 -37.03
C THR A 29 -14.12 18.29 -36.87
N GLY A 30 -13.83 19.58 -36.98
CA GLY A 30 -12.51 20.16 -36.67
C GLY A 30 -12.16 20.09 -35.19
N LEU A 31 -13.13 20.36 -34.33
CA LEU A 31 -12.93 20.25 -32.86
C LEU A 31 -12.79 18.80 -32.41
N ALA A 32 -13.53 17.86 -33.02
CA ALA A 32 -13.38 16.43 -32.75
C ALA A 32 -12.00 15.90 -33.20
N ALA A 33 -11.48 16.37 -34.33
CA ALA A 33 -10.13 15.99 -34.79
C ALA A 33 -9.02 16.60 -33.93
N LEU A 34 -9.19 17.82 -33.41
CA LEU A 34 -8.24 18.38 -32.44
C LEU A 34 -8.30 17.69 -31.05
N MET A 35 -9.48 17.26 -30.59
CA MET A 35 -9.64 16.55 -29.34
C MET A 35 -9.10 15.10 -29.36
N THR A 36 -9.09 14.48 -30.55
CA THR A 36 -8.57 13.10 -30.66
C THR A 36 -7.06 13.04 -30.85
N ALA A 37 -6.42 14.06 -31.40
CA ALA A 37 -4.97 14.08 -31.57
C ALA A 37 -4.24 14.62 -30.33
N GLY A 38 -4.78 15.64 -29.65
CA GLY A 38 -4.17 16.25 -28.49
C GLY A 38 -4.07 15.32 -27.28
N PRO A 39 -5.15 14.67 -26.82
CA PRO A 39 -5.07 13.77 -25.67
C PRO A 39 -4.27 12.50 -25.95
N ALA A 40 -4.29 11.96 -27.17
CA ALA A 40 -3.51 10.76 -27.49
C ALA A 40 -2.00 11.02 -27.50
N VAL A 41 -1.54 12.15 -27.99
CA VAL A 41 -0.13 12.53 -27.97
C VAL A 41 0.32 12.91 -26.57
N ALA A 42 -0.51 13.64 -25.81
CA ALA A 42 -0.22 13.96 -24.41
C ALA A 42 -0.21 12.71 -23.52
N GLN A 43 -1.16 11.78 -23.77
CA GLN A 43 -1.22 10.52 -23.04
C GLN A 43 -0.07 9.57 -23.39
N ALA A 44 0.33 9.50 -24.67
CA ALA A 44 1.51 8.74 -25.08
C ALA A 44 2.79 9.32 -24.49
N GLY A 45 2.95 10.64 -24.45
CA GLY A 45 4.07 11.31 -23.81
C GLY A 45 4.09 11.11 -22.29
N ALA A 46 2.94 11.19 -21.62
CA ALA A 46 2.80 10.93 -20.20
C ALA A 46 3.09 9.46 -19.85
N LEU A 47 2.57 8.52 -20.64
CA LEU A 47 2.84 7.08 -20.45
C LEU A 47 4.32 6.76 -20.72
N ALA A 48 4.95 7.37 -21.71
CA ALA A 48 6.37 7.21 -21.96
C ALA A 48 7.23 7.80 -20.82
N ALA A 49 6.79 8.90 -20.20
CA ALA A 49 7.47 9.50 -19.05
C ALA A 49 7.28 8.69 -17.74
N LEU A 50 6.15 7.98 -17.60
CA LEU A 50 5.83 7.15 -16.44
C LEU A 50 6.23 5.68 -16.63
N GLY A 51 6.51 5.24 -17.85
CA GLY A 51 6.92 3.88 -18.15
C GLY A 51 8.33 3.56 -17.68
N SER A 52 8.60 2.29 -17.42
CA SER A 52 9.95 1.81 -17.17
C SER A 52 10.86 2.08 -18.37
N PRO A 53 12.13 2.48 -18.17
CA PRO A 53 13.09 2.62 -19.25
C PRO A 53 13.30 1.27 -19.94
N PRO A 54 13.49 1.25 -21.27
CA PRO A 54 13.69 -0.01 -22.02
C PRO A 54 15.04 -0.68 -21.70
N ASP A 55 16.00 0.08 -21.21
CA ASP A 55 17.37 -0.31 -20.91
C ASP A 55 17.83 0.30 -19.57
N PRO A 56 17.30 -0.16 -18.43
CA PRO A 56 17.70 0.36 -17.12
C PRO A 56 19.15 -0.05 -16.79
N LYS A 57 19.90 0.83 -16.14
CA LYS A 57 21.22 0.49 -15.59
C LYS A 57 21.12 -0.55 -14.47
N VAL A 58 20.04 -0.46 -13.69
CA VAL A 58 19.72 -1.42 -12.64
C VAL A 58 18.46 -2.18 -13.05
N PRO A 59 18.60 -3.33 -13.74
CA PRO A 59 17.44 -4.14 -14.13
C PRO A 59 16.71 -4.68 -12.89
N VAL A 60 15.42 -4.35 -12.75
CA VAL A 60 14.51 -4.82 -11.71
C VAL A 60 13.21 -5.28 -12.37
N SER A 61 12.69 -6.43 -11.98
CA SER A 61 11.42 -6.95 -12.47
C SER A 61 10.31 -6.52 -11.49
N TRP A 62 9.26 -5.90 -12.00
CA TRP A 62 8.16 -5.37 -11.17
C TRP A 62 6.91 -6.26 -11.20
N ASP A 63 7.10 -7.55 -11.51
CA ASP A 63 6.07 -8.59 -11.58
C ASP A 63 6.06 -9.53 -10.35
N ARG A 64 6.79 -9.19 -9.30
CA ARG A 64 6.98 -10.00 -8.09
C ARG A 64 7.14 -9.15 -6.85
N TYR A 65 7.07 -9.78 -5.69
CA TYR A 65 7.42 -9.19 -4.41
C TYR A 65 8.85 -9.55 -4.02
N TYR A 66 9.53 -8.63 -3.36
CA TYR A 66 10.92 -8.78 -2.96
C TYR A 66 11.02 -9.02 -1.46
N ASP A 67 11.86 -9.99 -1.07
CA ASP A 67 12.26 -10.20 0.31
C ASP A 67 13.25 -9.13 0.80
N HIS A 68 13.60 -9.18 2.06
CA HIS A 68 14.47 -8.20 2.70
C HIS A 68 15.88 -8.13 2.06
N ALA A 69 16.45 -9.30 1.70
CA ALA A 69 17.77 -9.37 1.09
C ALA A 69 17.77 -8.83 -0.35
N ALA A 70 16.70 -9.07 -1.10
CA ALA A 70 16.57 -8.53 -2.46
C ALA A 70 16.38 -7.00 -2.44
N VAL A 71 15.70 -6.41 -1.45
CA VAL A 71 15.63 -4.95 -1.28
C VAL A 71 17.02 -4.37 -1.00
N GLU A 72 17.82 -5.03 -0.16
CA GLU A 72 19.22 -4.64 0.07
C GLU A 72 20.03 -4.68 -1.22
N ASP A 73 19.98 -5.78 -1.98
CA ASP A 73 20.69 -5.92 -3.27
C ASP A 73 20.31 -4.79 -4.25
N ILE A 74 19.01 -4.54 -4.42
CA ILE A 74 18.53 -3.47 -5.30
C ILE A 74 19.02 -2.11 -4.82
N GLY A 75 18.95 -1.83 -3.52
CA GLY A 75 19.41 -0.56 -2.94
C GLY A 75 20.89 -0.32 -3.17
N ARG A 76 21.74 -1.32 -2.93
CA ARG A 76 23.20 -1.25 -3.18
C ARG A 76 23.53 -1.05 -4.67
N ARG A 77 22.83 -1.76 -5.54
CA ARG A 77 23.01 -1.61 -7.01
C ARG A 77 22.58 -0.22 -7.49
N LEU A 78 21.54 0.37 -6.91
CA LEU A 78 21.14 1.75 -7.20
C LEU A 78 22.21 2.76 -6.74
N GLU A 79 22.75 2.60 -5.55
CA GLU A 79 23.84 3.46 -5.06
C GLU A 79 25.10 3.33 -5.95
N GLU A 80 25.49 2.12 -6.32
CA GLU A 80 26.65 1.88 -7.20
C GLU A 80 26.44 2.48 -8.59
N ALA A 81 25.26 2.28 -9.19
CA ALA A 81 24.96 2.76 -10.53
C ALA A 81 24.76 4.28 -10.61
N TYR A 82 24.32 4.89 -9.51
CA TYR A 82 23.96 6.31 -9.43
C TYR A 82 24.60 7.02 -8.21
N PRO A 83 25.93 6.99 -8.04
CA PRO A 83 26.59 7.50 -6.84
C PRO A 83 26.36 8.99 -6.57
N ASP A 84 26.01 9.76 -7.61
CA ASP A 84 25.69 11.19 -7.47
C ASP A 84 24.20 11.45 -7.18
N ARG A 85 23.37 10.40 -7.09
CA ARG A 85 21.90 10.53 -6.93
C ARG A 85 21.29 9.67 -5.86
N CYS A 86 21.92 8.57 -5.50
CA CYS A 86 21.42 7.64 -4.52
C CYS A 86 22.44 7.36 -3.43
N ARG A 87 21.97 7.32 -2.19
CA ARG A 87 22.69 6.74 -1.05
C ARG A 87 21.79 5.67 -0.43
N PHE A 88 22.39 4.54 -0.10
CA PHE A 88 21.71 3.43 0.55
C PHE A 88 22.21 3.28 1.98
N GLY A 89 21.31 3.09 2.93
CA GLY A 89 21.63 2.97 4.34
C GLY A 89 20.46 2.40 5.15
N SER A 90 20.50 2.61 6.46
CA SER A 90 19.46 2.15 7.38
C SER A 90 19.10 3.28 8.34
N ILE A 91 17.82 3.38 8.72
CA ILE A 91 17.35 4.31 9.76
C ILE A 91 17.33 3.68 11.14
N GLY A 92 17.49 2.35 11.23
CA GLY A 92 17.44 1.60 12.48
C GLY A 92 17.26 0.11 12.25
N LYS A 93 16.90 -0.58 13.33
CA LYS A 93 16.66 -2.02 13.34
C LYS A 93 15.24 -2.32 13.78
N SER A 94 14.66 -3.38 13.21
CA SER A 94 13.42 -3.98 13.64
C SER A 94 13.61 -4.81 14.93
N TYR A 95 12.54 -5.37 15.43
CA TYR A 95 12.56 -6.22 16.64
C TYR A 95 13.52 -7.42 16.52
N GLU A 96 13.53 -8.11 15.38
CA GLU A 96 14.45 -9.22 15.11
C GLU A 96 15.83 -8.76 14.60
N GLY A 97 16.09 -7.46 14.56
CA GLY A 97 17.39 -6.89 14.19
C GLY A 97 17.63 -6.74 12.69
N ARG A 98 16.61 -6.87 11.84
CA ARG A 98 16.70 -6.52 10.41
C ARG A 98 16.87 -5.02 10.25
N ASP A 99 17.64 -4.60 9.23
CA ASP A 99 17.77 -3.19 8.90
C ASP A 99 16.47 -2.62 8.35
N ILE A 100 16.09 -1.43 8.80
CA ILE A 100 15.04 -0.64 8.17
C ILE A 100 15.70 0.22 7.11
N TRP A 101 15.67 -0.27 5.86
CA TRP A 101 16.43 0.30 4.76
C TRP A 101 15.96 1.69 4.36
N LEU A 102 16.91 2.55 4.00
CA LEU A 102 16.70 3.91 3.52
C LEU A 102 17.40 4.10 2.17
N LEU A 103 16.67 4.63 1.19
CA LEU A 103 17.25 5.21 -0.01
C LEU A 103 17.10 6.75 0.06
N THR A 104 18.22 7.45 0.05
CA THR A 104 18.23 8.91 -0.07
C THR A 104 18.48 9.27 -1.52
N VAL A 105 17.46 9.83 -2.19
CA VAL A 105 17.52 10.14 -3.61
C VAL A 105 17.46 11.66 -3.82
N THR A 106 18.51 12.24 -4.39
CA THR A 106 18.66 13.66 -4.71
C THR A 106 19.83 13.83 -5.67
N ASN A 107 20.02 14.98 -6.29
CA ASN A 107 21.26 15.29 -7.00
C ASN A 107 22.33 15.83 -6.02
N PHE A 108 23.25 14.99 -5.59
CA PHE A 108 24.35 15.35 -4.69
C PHE A 108 25.39 16.28 -5.32
N ARG A 109 25.40 16.45 -6.66
CA ARG A 109 26.31 17.41 -7.34
C ARG A 109 25.94 18.86 -7.08
N VAL A 110 24.66 19.13 -6.79
CA VAL A 110 24.17 20.50 -6.60
C VAL A 110 23.87 20.83 -5.13
N GLY A 111 24.04 19.89 -4.21
CA GLY A 111 23.92 20.13 -2.78
C GLY A 111 23.66 18.85 -1.97
N GLU A 112 23.93 18.93 -0.68
CA GLU A 112 23.69 17.85 0.26
C GLU A 112 22.20 17.65 0.50
N ALA A 113 21.82 16.41 0.85
CA ALA A 113 20.43 15.99 1.01
C ALA A 113 19.69 16.79 2.09
N ASP A 114 20.34 17.09 3.20
CA ASP A 114 19.79 17.81 4.34
C ASP A 114 19.60 19.32 4.10
N ARG A 115 20.16 19.84 2.99
CA ARG A 115 20.09 21.25 2.60
C ARG A 115 18.93 21.55 1.65
N LYS A 116 18.23 20.54 1.19
CA LYS A 116 17.09 20.67 0.28
C LYS A 116 15.80 20.29 1.01
N PRO A 117 14.66 20.96 0.74
CA PRO A 117 13.39 20.48 1.24
C PRO A 117 13.15 19.03 0.82
N ALA A 118 12.71 18.20 1.75
CA ALA A 118 12.60 16.78 1.53
C ALA A 118 11.16 16.25 1.62
N MET A 119 10.90 15.17 0.87
CA MET A 119 9.74 14.32 1.02
C MET A 119 10.17 13.00 1.66
N TYR A 120 9.52 12.62 2.74
CA TYR A 120 9.63 11.30 3.33
C TYR A 120 8.59 10.36 2.71
N ILE A 121 9.01 9.19 2.29
CA ILE A 121 8.15 8.19 1.64
C ILE A 121 8.40 6.85 2.30
N ASP A 122 7.33 6.19 2.72
CA ASP A 122 7.43 4.85 3.28
C ASP A 122 6.32 3.91 2.83
N GLY A 123 6.47 2.62 3.17
CA GLY A 123 5.47 1.61 2.94
C GLY A 123 5.55 0.47 3.95
N ASN A 124 4.59 -0.44 3.86
CA ASN A 124 4.57 -1.71 4.54
C ASN A 124 4.76 -1.62 6.07
N ILE A 125 4.10 -0.65 6.71
CA ILE A 125 3.98 -0.61 8.17
C ILE A 125 3.10 -1.77 8.66
N HIS A 126 2.03 -2.09 7.93
CA HIS A 126 1.25 -3.30 8.14
C HIS A 126 1.87 -4.45 7.36
N SER A 127 2.11 -5.57 8.02
CA SER A 127 2.82 -6.73 7.46
C SER A 127 2.19 -7.28 6.17
N ASN A 128 0.86 -7.33 6.10
CA ASN A 128 0.08 -7.82 4.97
C ASN A 128 -0.03 -6.86 3.80
N GLU A 129 0.34 -5.59 3.97
CA GLU A 129 0.26 -4.56 2.93
C GLU A 129 1.55 -4.53 2.10
N ILE A 130 1.92 -5.69 1.56
CA ILE A 130 3.22 -5.95 0.92
C ILE A 130 3.50 -5.10 -0.31
N GLN A 131 2.46 -4.60 -1.00
CA GLN A 131 2.62 -3.76 -2.20
C GLN A 131 3.24 -2.39 -1.90
N GLY A 132 3.10 -1.89 -0.67
CA GLY A 132 3.67 -0.60 -0.26
C GLY A 132 5.19 -0.56 -0.43
N GLN A 133 5.87 -1.66 -0.13
CA GLN A 133 7.32 -1.79 -0.34
C GLN A 133 7.69 -1.63 -1.83
N GLU A 134 7.02 -2.37 -2.72
CA GLU A 134 7.34 -2.36 -4.14
C GLU A 134 7.11 -0.97 -4.75
N ILE A 135 6.05 -0.26 -4.33
CA ILE A 135 5.77 1.09 -4.82
C ILE A 135 6.83 2.08 -4.34
N ALA A 136 7.24 2.01 -3.07
CA ALA A 136 8.29 2.86 -2.52
C ALA A 136 9.65 2.57 -3.20
N LEU A 137 10.01 1.29 -3.36
CA LEU A 137 11.24 0.88 -4.03
C LEU A 137 11.24 1.27 -5.52
N TYR A 138 10.10 1.07 -6.22
CA TYR A 138 9.92 1.52 -7.60
C TYR A 138 10.10 3.03 -7.72
N THR A 139 9.61 3.80 -6.78
CA THR A 139 9.76 5.26 -6.77
C THR A 139 11.25 5.64 -6.73
N ALA A 140 12.04 5.04 -5.85
CA ALA A 140 13.48 5.28 -5.79
C ALA A 140 14.19 4.90 -7.09
N TRP A 141 13.90 3.70 -7.58
CA TRP A 141 14.44 3.19 -8.84
C TRP A 141 14.09 4.09 -10.03
N TYR A 142 12.81 4.46 -10.17
CA TYR A 142 12.34 5.32 -11.24
C TYR A 142 13.04 6.70 -11.24
N LEU A 143 13.14 7.31 -10.08
CA LEU A 143 13.82 8.61 -9.96
C LEU A 143 15.29 8.54 -10.37
N CYS A 144 16.00 7.47 -9.99
CA CYS A 144 17.39 7.26 -10.39
C CYS A 144 17.54 7.02 -11.90
N GLU A 145 16.72 6.13 -12.46
CA GLU A 145 16.80 5.73 -13.87
C GLU A 145 16.33 6.84 -14.83
N MET A 146 15.39 7.67 -14.42
CA MET A 146 14.74 8.63 -15.30
C MET A 146 15.31 10.05 -15.21
N ALA A 147 16.17 10.34 -14.25
CA ALA A 147 16.72 11.69 -14.06
C ALA A 147 17.49 12.23 -15.27
N ASP A 148 18.19 11.37 -16.01
CA ASP A 148 18.89 11.77 -17.24
C ASP A 148 17.99 11.75 -18.50
N ARG A 149 16.76 11.28 -18.39
CA ARG A 149 15.84 11.06 -19.52
C ARG A 149 14.63 12.00 -19.48
N VAL A 150 14.23 12.42 -18.29
CA VAL A 150 13.01 13.20 -18.05
C VAL A 150 13.37 14.49 -17.32
N PRO A 151 13.31 15.64 -17.99
CA PRO A 151 13.78 16.93 -17.41
C PRO A 151 13.16 17.26 -16.06
N TRP A 152 11.85 17.06 -15.87
CA TRP A 152 11.21 17.36 -14.59
C TRP A 152 11.71 16.47 -13.43
N VAL A 153 12.19 15.25 -13.72
CA VAL A 153 12.81 14.39 -12.69
C VAL A 153 14.17 14.94 -12.30
N SER A 154 14.97 15.38 -13.29
CA SER A 154 16.23 16.06 -13.01
C SER A 154 16.02 17.32 -12.15
N ASP A 155 15.11 18.20 -12.58
CA ASP A 155 14.79 19.44 -11.87
C ASP A 155 14.29 19.15 -10.44
N LEU A 156 13.47 18.12 -10.27
CA LEU A 156 13.00 17.68 -8.96
C LEU A 156 14.15 17.29 -8.04
N LEU A 157 15.10 16.49 -8.53
CA LEU A 157 16.24 16.03 -7.73
C LEU A 157 17.29 17.11 -7.50
N ASP A 158 17.36 18.12 -8.36
CA ASP A 158 18.21 19.30 -8.15
C ASP A 158 17.72 20.13 -6.95
N ASP A 159 16.40 20.24 -6.81
CA ASP A 159 15.77 21.10 -5.82
C ASP A 159 15.30 20.37 -4.54
N ARG A 160 15.14 19.06 -4.58
CA ARG A 160 14.49 18.27 -3.50
C ARG A 160 15.28 17.01 -3.16
N THR A 161 15.02 16.53 -1.97
CA THR A 161 15.46 15.22 -1.48
C THR A 161 14.27 14.30 -1.25
N MET A 162 14.41 13.03 -1.65
CA MET A 162 13.47 11.97 -1.32
C MET A 162 14.14 11.00 -0.35
N TYR A 163 13.62 10.92 0.86
CA TYR A 163 13.98 9.90 1.84
C TYR A 163 12.96 8.77 1.73
N ILE A 164 13.38 7.62 1.24
CA ILE A 164 12.48 6.52 0.90
C ILE A 164 12.82 5.30 1.75
N VAL A 165 11.86 4.88 2.58
CA VAL A 165 11.92 3.69 3.42
C VAL A 165 10.97 2.65 2.85
N PRO A 166 11.43 1.68 2.04
CA PRO A 166 10.53 0.75 1.36
C PRO A 166 9.67 -0.06 2.33
N THR A 167 10.24 -0.46 3.47
CA THR A 167 9.53 -1.27 4.46
C THR A 167 9.86 -0.77 5.87
N ILE A 168 8.83 -0.29 6.58
CA ILE A 168 8.96 0.06 8.01
C ILE A 168 9.04 -1.22 8.86
N ASN A 169 8.26 -2.25 8.52
CA ASN A 169 8.08 -3.47 9.30
C ASN A 169 8.62 -4.71 8.55
N PRO A 170 9.95 -4.85 8.45
CA PRO A 170 10.57 -5.94 7.69
C PRO A 170 10.32 -7.32 8.32
N ASP A 171 10.19 -7.42 9.64
CA ASP A 171 9.93 -8.67 10.34
C ASP A 171 8.50 -9.16 10.06
N GLY A 172 7.51 -8.29 10.24
CA GLY A 172 6.13 -8.62 9.95
C GLY A 172 5.92 -8.96 8.48
N ARG A 173 6.61 -8.27 7.55
CA ARG A 173 6.58 -8.62 6.13
C ARG A 173 7.14 -10.03 5.87
N ALA A 174 8.29 -10.35 6.46
CA ALA A 174 8.90 -11.68 6.32
C ALA A 174 7.97 -12.75 6.87
N ALA A 175 7.45 -12.57 8.08
CA ALA A 175 6.48 -13.48 8.68
C ALA A 175 5.24 -13.68 7.78
N PHE A 176 4.69 -12.60 7.20
CA PHE A 176 3.53 -12.70 6.31
C PHE A 176 3.82 -13.47 5.02
N ILE A 177 5.02 -13.33 4.44
CA ILE A 177 5.39 -14.02 3.18
C ILE A 177 5.76 -15.48 3.42
N ASP A 178 6.44 -15.76 4.54
CA ASP A 178 7.03 -17.06 4.82
C ASP A 178 6.09 -18.02 5.58
N SER A 179 5.06 -17.47 6.24
CA SER A 179 4.07 -18.26 6.97
C SER A 179 2.96 -18.80 6.07
N PRO A 180 2.24 -19.86 6.49
CA PRO A 180 1.05 -20.33 5.79
C PRO A 180 0.03 -19.22 5.56
N ASN A 181 -0.67 -19.28 4.42
CA ASN A 181 -1.72 -18.30 4.12
C ASN A 181 -2.87 -18.44 5.12
N THR A 182 -3.19 -17.36 5.81
CA THR A 182 -4.29 -17.32 6.78
C THR A 182 -5.40 -16.38 6.30
N PRO A 183 -6.67 -16.67 6.59
CA PRO A 183 -7.77 -15.73 6.35
C PRO A 183 -7.70 -14.52 7.28
N SER A 184 -6.96 -14.61 8.36
CA SER A 184 -6.56 -13.45 9.15
C SER A 184 -5.60 -12.62 8.31
N SER A 185 -5.78 -11.30 8.35
CA SER A 185 -4.91 -10.38 7.64
C SER A 185 -3.97 -9.75 8.68
N PRO A 186 -2.84 -10.38 9.02
CA PRO A 186 -1.96 -9.88 10.07
C PRO A 186 -1.46 -8.49 9.67
N ARG A 187 -1.54 -7.57 10.61
CA ARG A 187 -1.15 -6.16 10.42
C ARG A 187 0.06 -5.79 11.25
N SER A 188 0.38 -6.63 12.22
CA SER A 188 1.41 -6.42 13.23
C SER A 188 2.83 -6.70 12.73
N GLY A 189 3.80 -6.48 13.62
CA GLY A 189 5.13 -7.08 13.55
C GLY A 189 5.15 -8.44 14.23
N VAL A 190 6.33 -8.81 14.72
CA VAL A 190 6.59 -10.11 15.38
C VAL A 190 7.03 -9.99 16.85
N ALA A 191 6.91 -8.82 17.46
CA ALA A 191 7.19 -8.68 18.88
C ALA A 191 6.17 -9.50 19.67
N PRO A 192 6.65 -10.40 20.56
CA PRO A 192 5.77 -11.27 21.32
C PRO A 192 4.79 -10.52 22.20
N ARG A 193 3.61 -11.11 22.38
CA ARG A 193 2.55 -10.52 23.16
C ARG A 193 1.80 -11.59 23.94
N ASP A 194 1.37 -11.23 25.13
CA ASP A 194 0.45 -11.97 25.99
C ASP A 194 -0.97 -11.40 25.70
N ASP A 195 -1.78 -12.10 24.93
CA ASP A 195 -3.08 -11.59 24.48
C ASP A 195 -4.22 -11.99 25.41
N ASP A 196 -4.07 -13.07 26.15
CA ASP A 196 -5.07 -13.57 27.09
C ASP A 196 -4.81 -13.16 28.56
N GLY A 197 -3.59 -12.71 28.88
CA GLY A 197 -3.20 -12.17 30.18
C GLY A 197 -2.76 -13.22 31.19
N ASP A 198 -2.31 -14.38 30.75
CA ASP A 198 -1.86 -15.47 31.61
C ASP A 198 -0.37 -15.36 32.01
N GLY A 199 0.40 -14.53 31.30
CA GLY A 199 1.82 -14.26 31.52
C GLY A 199 2.77 -15.05 30.61
N LEU A 200 2.24 -15.83 29.68
CA LEU A 200 2.96 -16.44 28.56
C LEU A 200 2.84 -15.55 27.32
N PHE A 201 3.45 -15.94 26.20
CA PHE A 201 3.51 -15.08 25.03
C PHE A 201 3.47 -15.92 23.76
N ASP A 202 2.52 -15.62 22.85
CA ASP A 202 2.40 -16.23 21.53
C ASP A 202 2.40 -17.79 21.58
N GLU A 203 1.77 -18.41 22.59
CA GLU A 203 1.85 -19.86 22.82
C GLU A 203 0.81 -20.67 22.07
N ASP A 204 -0.22 -20.04 21.51
CA ASP A 204 -1.28 -20.71 20.74
C ASP A 204 -1.54 -20.05 19.39
N ASP A 205 -0.53 -20.09 18.50
CA ASP A 205 -0.62 -19.57 17.15
C ASP A 205 -1.36 -20.55 16.20
N LEU A 206 -1.61 -20.12 15.00
CA LEU A 206 -2.30 -20.90 13.95
C LEU A 206 -1.43 -22.06 13.46
N ASP A 207 -1.97 -23.28 13.51
CA ASP A 207 -1.32 -24.50 13.01
C ASP A 207 -1.89 -24.93 11.66
N ASP A 208 -1.02 -25.16 10.68
CA ASP A 208 -1.35 -25.83 9.42
C ASP A 208 -1.38 -27.35 9.64
N LEU A 209 -2.52 -27.89 10.04
CA LEU A 209 -2.65 -29.29 10.45
C LEU A 209 -2.49 -30.29 9.30
N ASN A 210 -2.78 -29.87 8.09
CA ASN A 210 -2.73 -30.73 6.92
C ASN A 210 -1.48 -30.50 6.05
N GLY A 211 -0.68 -29.44 6.32
CA GLY A 211 0.55 -29.11 5.62
C GLY A 211 0.33 -28.61 4.20
N ASP A 212 -0.83 -28.00 3.90
CA ASP A 212 -1.13 -27.52 2.54
C ASP A 212 -0.72 -26.07 2.32
N GLY A 213 -0.15 -25.39 3.31
CA GLY A 213 0.29 -24.00 3.26
C GLY A 213 -0.83 -23.00 3.44
N HIS A 214 -1.99 -23.42 3.95
CA HIS A 214 -3.15 -22.56 4.17
C HIS A 214 -3.84 -22.89 5.49
N ILE A 215 -4.06 -21.90 6.31
CA ILE A 215 -4.90 -22.02 7.51
C ILE A 215 -6.36 -21.82 7.09
N THR A 216 -7.14 -22.88 7.11
CA THR A 216 -8.53 -22.89 6.65
C THR A 216 -9.51 -23.24 7.75
N MET A 217 -10.81 -23.02 7.50
CA MET A 217 -11.84 -23.39 8.46
C MET A 217 -12.16 -24.89 8.37
N MET A 218 -12.10 -25.57 9.51
CA MET A 218 -12.52 -26.97 9.64
C MET A 218 -14.03 -27.09 9.61
N ARG A 219 -14.53 -28.13 8.97
CA ARG A 219 -15.96 -28.50 8.97
C ARG A 219 -16.16 -29.98 9.28
N ARG A 220 -17.21 -30.26 9.99
CA ARG A 220 -17.65 -31.64 10.28
C ARG A 220 -19.02 -31.91 9.65
N ARG A 221 -19.22 -33.08 9.05
CA ARG A 221 -20.56 -33.52 8.66
C ARG A 221 -21.46 -33.67 9.88
N ASP A 222 -22.61 -33.01 9.81
CA ASP A 222 -23.62 -33.07 10.86
C ASP A 222 -25.00 -33.01 10.20
N PRO A 223 -25.88 -34.04 10.39
CA PRO A 223 -27.22 -34.02 9.83
C PRO A 223 -28.10 -32.90 10.39
N ASN A 224 -27.72 -32.27 11.50
CA ASN A 224 -28.35 -31.09 12.08
C ASN A 224 -27.53 -29.82 11.87
N GLY A 225 -26.53 -29.88 11.02
CA GLY A 225 -25.63 -28.75 10.71
C GLY A 225 -26.37 -27.56 10.11
N ARG A 226 -25.72 -26.40 10.15
CA ARG A 226 -26.31 -25.15 9.66
C ARG A 226 -25.68 -24.66 8.38
N TRP A 227 -24.77 -25.44 7.80
CA TRP A 227 -23.97 -25.01 6.65
C TRP A 227 -24.07 -25.99 5.50
N LEU A 228 -24.01 -25.45 4.28
CA LEU A 228 -23.99 -26.18 3.02
C LEU A 228 -22.73 -25.77 2.22
N VAL A 229 -22.23 -26.65 1.37
CA VAL A 229 -21.22 -26.31 0.38
C VAL A 229 -21.83 -25.39 -0.68
N SER A 230 -21.19 -24.30 -1.00
CA SER A 230 -21.62 -23.42 -2.09
C SER A 230 -21.63 -24.19 -3.41
N ARG A 231 -22.71 -23.99 -4.20
CA ARG A 231 -22.81 -24.57 -5.55
C ARG A 231 -21.95 -23.83 -6.59
N GLU A 232 -21.66 -22.56 -6.30
CA GLU A 232 -20.85 -21.71 -7.19
C GLU A 232 -19.35 -21.94 -6.99
N ASP A 233 -18.92 -22.08 -5.74
CA ASP A 233 -17.55 -22.40 -5.39
C ASP A 233 -17.51 -23.41 -4.23
N PRO A 234 -17.12 -24.67 -4.48
CA PRO A 234 -17.14 -25.73 -3.46
C PRO A 234 -16.12 -25.53 -2.32
N ARG A 235 -15.25 -24.55 -2.41
CA ARG A 235 -14.35 -24.14 -1.32
C ARG A 235 -15.06 -23.30 -0.27
N LEU A 236 -16.22 -22.71 -0.60
CA LEU A 236 -16.97 -21.84 0.27
C LEU A 236 -18.12 -22.60 0.97
N MET A 237 -18.35 -22.22 2.21
CA MET A 237 -19.52 -22.65 2.97
C MET A 237 -20.55 -21.53 3.00
N ILE A 238 -21.80 -21.87 2.74
CA ILE A 238 -22.94 -20.95 2.85
C ILE A 238 -23.85 -21.41 3.98
N ARG A 239 -24.44 -20.48 4.70
CA ARG A 239 -25.39 -20.82 5.74
C ARG A 239 -26.70 -21.31 5.11
N ALA A 240 -27.19 -22.49 5.57
CA ALA A 240 -28.50 -23.00 5.18
C ALA A 240 -29.59 -22.00 5.59
N ARG A 241 -30.68 -21.96 4.82
CA ARG A 241 -31.84 -21.14 5.16
C ARG A 241 -32.57 -21.75 6.39
N PRO A 242 -33.39 -20.96 7.10
CA PRO A 242 -34.09 -21.46 8.28
C PRO A 242 -35.03 -22.69 8.01
N ASP A 243 -35.47 -22.83 6.77
CA ASP A 243 -36.36 -23.91 6.29
C ASP A 243 -35.60 -24.99 5.49
N GLU A 244 -34.28 -24.90 5.39
CA GLU A 244 -33.42 -25.82 4.66
C GLU A 244 -32.49 -26.56 5.63
N PRO A 245 -32.41 -27.90 5.60
CA PRO A 245 -31.42 -28.61 6.40
C PRO A 245 -30.01 -28.36 5.88
N GLY A 246 -29.10 -28.04 6.77
CA GLY A 246 -27.69 -28.02 6.47
C GLY A 246 -27.07 -29.42 6.54
N GLU A 247 -25.84 -29.54 6.14
CA GLU A 247 -25.08 -30.79 6.11
C GLU A 247 -23.82 -30.76 6.96
N TYR A 248 -23.40 -29.56 7.38
CA TYR A 248 -22.13 -29.35 8.06
C TYR A 248 -22.25 -28.37 9.23
N GLU A 249 -21.37 -28.58 10.20
CA GLU A 249 -21.03 -27.63 11.24
C GLU A 249 -19.62 -27.13 11.00
N ILE A 250 -19.38 -25.81 11.22
CA ILE A 250 -18.05 -25.21 11.19
C ILE A 250 -17.49 -25.26 12.60
N LEU A 251 -16.26 -25.78 12.73
CA LEU A 251 -15.59 -26.00 14.00
C LEU A 251 -14.63 -24.87 14.40
N GLY A 252 -14.29 -23.97 13.47
CA GLY A 252 -13.27 -22.94 13.64
C GLY A 252 -12.14 -23.09 12.62
N TYR A 253 -11.10 -22.30 12.78
CA TYR A 253 -9.86 -22.48 12.02
C TYR A 253 -9.14 -23.75 12.49
N GLU A 254 -8.31 -24.30 11.61
CA GLU A 254 -7.44 -25.41 11.96
C GLU A 254 -6.37 -24.94 12.95
N GLY A 255 -6.04 -25.79 13.89
CA GLY A 255 -5.12 -25.54 14.99
C GLY A 255 -5.34 -26.52 16.14
N PHE A 256 -4.44 -26.49 17.08
CA PHE A 256 -4.53 -27.20 18.35
C PHE A 256 -4.74 -26.19 19.49
N ASP A 257 -5.16 -26.64 20.62
CA ASP A 257 -5.09 -25.98 21.92
C ASP A 257 -3.69 -26.30 22.48
N ASN A 258 -2.72 -25.42 22.18
CA ASN A 258 -1.31 -25.71 22.38
C ASN A 258 -0.89 -25.55 23.84
N ASP A 259 -1.55 -24.70 24.61
CA ASP A 259 -1.31 -24.43 26.03
C ASP A 259 -2.26 -25.19 26.97
N ASN A 260 -3.33 -25.79 26.45
CA ASN A 260 -4.37 -26.55 27.13
C ASN A 260 -5.31 -25.70 28.02
N ASP A 261 -5.60 -24.48 27.62
CA ASP A 261 -6.56 -23.59 28.27
C ASP A 261 -8.03 -23.88 27.86
N GLY A 262 -8.23 -24.68 26.82
CA GLY A 262 -9.53 -25.09 26.27
C GLY A 262 -10.02 -24.22 25.12
N ARG A 263 -9.21 -23.34 24.61
CA ARG A 263 -9.43 -22.57 23.39
C ARG A 263 -8.51 -23.09 22.27
N VAL A 264 -8.51 -22.43 21.12
CA VAL A 264 -7.67 -22.80 19.97
C VAL A 264 -7.33 -21.53 19.22
N ASN A 265 -6.06 -21.28 19.01
CA ASN A 265 -5.53 -20.15 18.25
C ASN A 265 -5.89 -18.77 18.86
N GLU A 266 -5.90 -18.59 20.18
CA GLU A 266 -6.30 -17.33 20.80
C GLU A 266 -5.12 -16.42 21.14
N ASP A 267 -3.91 -16.95 21.37
CA ASP A 267 -2.71 -16.18 21.67
C ASP A 267 -1.71 -16.23 20.50
N ARG A 268 -2.07 -15.54 19.43
CA ARG A 268 -1.34 -15.54 18.16
C ARG A 268 -0.38 -14.39 18.07
N THR A 269 0.76 -14.64 17.42
CA THR A 269 1.73 -13.58 17.11
C THR A 269 1.02 -12.36 16.54
N GLY A 270 1.11 -11.24 17.26
CA GLY A 270 0.96 -9.93 16.68
C GLY A 270 -0.25 -9.08 16.99
N TYR A 271 -1.14 -9.35 17.82
CA TYR A 271 -2.34 -8.57 18.21
C TYR A 271 -2.17 -7.05 18.46
N TYR A 272 -1.13 -6.43 17.92
CA TYR A 272 -0.90 -4.98 17.95
C TYR A 272 -0.88 -4.39 16.53
N ASP A 273 -0.99 -3.07 16.42
CA ASP A 273 -0.96 -2.35 15.17
C ASP A 273 0.13 -1.27 15.21
N PRO A 274 1.26 -1.46 14.49
CA PRO A 274 2.33 -0.45 14.47
C PRO A 274 1.83 0.94 14.09
N ASN A 275 0.77 1.03 13.28
CA ASN A 275 0.14 2.29 12.93
C ASN A 275 -0.80 2.87 14.01
N ARG A 276 -0.78 2.31 15.23
CA ARG A 276 -1.38 2.88 16.44
C ARG A 276 -0.33 3.29 17.47
N ASN A 277 0.95 3.07 17.18
CA ASN A 277 2.06 3.32 18.09
C ASN A 277 2.73 4.71 17.92
N TRP A 278 2.15 5.58 17.08
CA TRP A 278 2.62 6.96 16.87
C TRP A 278 2.31 7.87 18.06
N PRO A 279 3.16 8.89 18.36
CA PRO A 279 2.93 9.78 19.52
C PRO A 279 1.73 10.70 19.39
N TRP A 280 1.28 11.01 18.15
CA TRP A 280 0.12 11.90 17.95
C TRP A 280 -1.19 11.23 18.33
N LEU A 281 -1.90 11.80 19.28
CA LEU A 281 -3.18 11.29 19.81
C LEU A 281 -3.14 9.84 20.27
N TRP A 282 -1.97 9.36 20.68
CA TRP A 282 -1.84 8.01 21.24
C TRP A 282 -2.74 7.85 22.47
N GLN A 283 -3.38 6.71 22.58
CA GLN A 283 -4.15 6.30 23.75
C GLN A 283 -3.69 4.90 24.19
N PRO A 284 -3.78 4.60 25.50
CA PRO A 284 -3.48 3.27 25.98
C PRO A 284 -4.32 2.19 25.29
N GLN A 285 -3.81 0.97 25.25
CA GLN A 285 -4.42 -0.14 24.53
C GLN A 285 -5.88 -0.42 24.90
N TYR A 286 -6.28 -0.22 26.15
CA TYR A 286 -7.68 -0.39 26.56
C TYR A 286 -8.65 0.68 26.01
N VAL A 287 -8.11 1.74 25.38
CA VAL A 287 -8.86 2.78 24.65
C VAL A 287 -8.65 2.63 23.14
N GLN A 288 -7.41 2.41 22.73
CA GLN A 288 -6.98 2.28 21.33
C GLN A 288 -6.35 0.92 21.13
N SER A 289 -7.16 -0.05 20.70
CA SER A 289 -6.68 -1.41 20.44
C SER A 289 -5.47 -1.42 19.51
N GLY A 290 -4.45 -2.17 19.85
CA GLY A 290 -3.21 -2.30 19.11
C GLY A 290 -2.16 -1.21 19.38
N ALA A 291 -2.39 -0.26 20.29
CA ALA A 291 -1.49 0.87 20.54
C ALA A 291 -0.18 0.50 21.21
N ASP A 292 -0.05 -0.71 21.72
CA ASP A 292 1.07 -1.23 22.47
C ASP A 292 1.33 -0.47 23.81
N ALA A 293 2.46 -0.67 24.48
CA ALA A 293 2.72 -0.25 25.87
C ALA A 293 2.78 1.28 26.05
N TYR A 294 3.41 1.98 25.11
CA TYR A 294 3.54 3.45 25.09
C TYR A 294 3.90 3.94 23.68
N PRO A 295 3.76 5.26 23.40
CA PRO A 295 4.06 5.77 22.06
C PRO A 295 5.49 5.45 21.64
N THR A 296 5.69 4.92 20.46
CA THR A 296 7.01 4.51 19.93
C THR A 296 7.72 3.43 20.78
N SER A 297 6.94 2.57 21.42
CA SER A 297 7.48 1.39 22.11
C SER A 297 8.11 0.40 21.15
N LEU A 298 7.56 0.28 19.94
CA LEU A 298 8.08 -0.59 18.90
C LEU A 298 9.36 0.00 18.27
N PRO A 299 10.40 -0.80 18.06
CA PRO A 299 11.66 -0.33 17.47
C PRO A 299 11.50 0.26 16.08
N GLU A 300 10.57 -0.25 15.28
CA GLU A 300 10.28 0.21 13.91
C GLU A 300 9.70 1.63 13.92
N THR A 301 8.70 1.89 14.74
CA THR A 301 8.08 3.22 14.84
C THR A 301 9.04 4.23 15.48
N ARG A 302 9.85 3.79 16.42
CA ARG A 302 10.91 4.61 17.04
C ARG A 302 11.95 5.02 16.00
N ALA A 303 12.43 4.09 15.18
CA ALA A 303 13.42 4.38 14.15
C ALA A 303 12.90 5.44 13.16
N VAL A 304 11.64 5.36 12.76
CA VAL A 304 11.02 6.36 11.89
C VAL A 304 10.92 7.73 12.57
N ILE A 305 10.44 7.79 13.82
CA ILE A 305 10.32 9.07 14.54
C ILE A 305 11.69 9.69 14.78
N ASP A 306 12.68 8.91 15.20
CA ASP A 306 14.05 9.39 15.42
C ASP A 306 14.64 9.92 14.11
N PHE A 307 14.41 9.23 12.99
CA PHE A 307 14.84 9.71 11.68
C PHE A 307 14.17 11.04 11.32
N VAL A 308 12.84 11.12 11.39
CA VAL A 308 12.07 12.31 10.99
C VAL A 308 12.41 13.53 11.86
N VAL A 309 12.52 13.35 13.17
CA VAL A 309 12.86 14.46 14.10
C VAL A 309 14.27 14.99 13.88
N ASN A 310 15.21 14.13 13.46
CA ASN A 310 16.58 14.54 13.17
C ASN A 310 16.80 15.08 11.73
N HIS A 311 15.74 15.11 10.89
CA HIS A 311 15.79 15.63 9.53
C HIS A 311 14.80 16.80 9.35
N GLU A 312 15.17 17.98 9.88
CA GLU A 312 14.33 19.19 9.87
C GLU A 312 13.93 19.67 8.47
N ASN A 313 14.61 19.19 7.43
CA ASN A 313 14.32 19.50 6.03
C ASN A 313 13.12 18.71 5.46
N ILE A 314 12.57 17.74 6.18
CA ILE A 314 11.37 17.01 5.76
C ILE A 314 10.15 17.93 5.82
N ALA A 315 9.64 18.30 4.62
CA ALA A 315 8.51 19.20 4.45
C ALA A 315 7.19 18.51 4.15
N GLY A 316 7.21 17.20 3.89
CA GLY A 316 6.04 16.38 3.59
C GLY A 316 6.32 14.91 3.74
N ALA A 317 5.25 14.12 3.89
CA ALA A 317 5.32 12.67 3.99
C ALA A 317 4.26 12.00 3.12
N GLN A 318 4.60 10.83 2.58
CA GLN A 318 3.72 9.93 1.85
C GLN A 318 3.90 8.53 2.40
N THR A 319 2.84 7.95 2.93
CA THR A 319 2.83 6.58 3.46
C THR A 319 1.96 5.70 2.58
N TYR A 320 2.50 4.58 2.13
CA TYR A 320 1.78 3.64 1.29
C TYR A 320 1.13 2.53 2.12
N HIS A 321 -0.19 2.45 1.98
CA HIS A 321 -1.03 1.35 2.41
C HIS A 321 -1.68 0.70 1.19
N ASN A 322 -2.15 -0.55 1.28
CA ASN A 322 -2.90 -1.17 0.20
C ASN A 322 -4.26 -1.73 0.64
N SER A 323 -4.86 -1.08 1.62
CA SER A 323 -6.20 -1.38 2.12
C SER A 323 -7.15 -0.21 1.87
N GLY A 324 -8.38 -0.51 1.41
CA GLY A 324 -9.50 0.44 1.36
C GLY A 324 -9.60 1.34 0.14
N GLY A 325 -8.62 1.37 -0.77
CA GLY A 325 -8.68 2.16 -2.02
C GLY A 325 -8.88 3.67 -1.79
N MET A 326 -8.29 4.24 -0.74
CA MET A 326 -8.47 5.62 -0.31
C MET A 326 -7.16 6.39 -0.38
N ILE A 327 -7.26 7.69 -0.67
CA ILE A 327 -6.18 8.66 -0.45
C ILE A 327 -6.58 9.51 0.75
N LEU A 328 -5.85 9.36 1.85
CA LEU A 328 -6.09 10.09 3.08
C LEU A 328 -5.04 11.20 3.26
N ARG A 329 -5.42 12.28 3.93
CA ARG A 329 -4.49 13.29 4.41
C ARG A 329 -4.71 13.54 5.88
N GLY A 330 -3.65 13.90 6.59
CA GLY A 330 -3.74 14.34 7.95
C GLY A 330 -4.61 15.61 8.10
N PRO A 331 -5.09 15.91 9.31
CA PRO A 331 -5.71 17.19 9.60
C PRO A 331 -4.73 18.31 9.27
N GLY A 332 -5.24 19.35 8.59
CA GLY A 332 -4.44 20.51 8.19
C GLY A 332 -4.29 21.50 9.34
#